data_1e4727e118552b56064d43e90ff7dc7a
#
_entry.id   1e4727e118552b56064d43e90ff7dc7a
#
_cell.length_a   1.000
_cell.length_b   1.000
_cell.length_c   1.000
_cell.angle_alpha   90.00
_cell.angle_beta   90.00
_cell.angle_gamma   90.00
#
_symmetry.space_group_name_H-M   'P 1'
#
loop_
_entity.id
_entity.type
_entity.pdbx_description
1 polymer ?
#
loop_
_entity_poly.entity_id
_entity_poly.type
_entity_poly.pdbx_seq_one_letter_code
_entity_poly.pdbx_strand_id
1 'polypeptide(L)'
;MNASAIRRRGAVALAVGALVVTALPVQPSRAGQTPSTSVRLVSQSTYLPGDEGSLFRLSLVIENPGPAPVLTVSSHRTVDSRDAVRSAAAGALPRIVDTVRIDLNGRVGSDGGQLDVIIASEDAVRTPEFLQFPTPGLYPLTVGWERDGEVVGSFVTFIERLPAGVSVPAGNDGLRLAVIGRLDSSITLQPDSTTVIDPVDRQAIIDTITVLETLPDVPITVSVRPELIDALDRADDDAASLLARLQNSSSLRLVSSPFVDVNPADLGGSGTSGVFRRQLRLGEDVLAGLLPTHISPRLIWLQSDGLTDEGGVLLAELGLRNIVLDTEAQETTADGAAQLVDSTRKVELRLSDDTMVTAALVDTHLSEALTRSSRAGGDVPALVAQHVLAELKALLLELESANDSLAGRGLLMSTVDGSLPSPDTLTALHRAVADDPRLIFVAAETLVTSMSVNLVDGRPVVIDLLRSDQLPDPTTVQQLVELTASVDAFSSMLPSGDFRPRRWRRLLDVFPHLGFTTDQRRAYASIIADETRDLADGVLPPAATTFTLGGRDAPLRFSVRNDGDTDVRVRIRLTSAKLNLPEGDK
;
A
#
# COMPACT_ATOMS: atom_id res chain seq x y z
N MET A 1 42.17 -7.92 -30.62
CA MET A 1 43.06 -6.80 -30.18
C MET A 1 42.40 -6.14 -28.99
N ASN A 2 42.99 -6.41 -27.84
CA ASN A 2 43.21 -5.61 -26.61
C ASN A 2 41.98 -4.86 -26.04
N ALA A 3 41.41 -5.29 -24.94
CA ALA A 3 41.79 -5.15 -23.51
C ALA A 3 41.30 -3.79 -22.97
N SER A 4 40.65 -3.62 -21.87
CA SER A 4 41.00 -4.08 -20.52
C SER A 4 39.84 -3.87 -19.55
N ALA A 5 39.67 -4.84 -18.67
CA ALA A 5 38.85 -4.80 -17.45
C ALA A 5 39.56 -3.95 -16.37
N ILE A 6 38.83 -3.14 -15.62
CA ILE A 6 39.29 -2.62 -14.33
C ILE A 6 38.27 -2.96 -13.25
N ARG A 7 38.62 -3.99 -12.49
CA ARG A 7 38.04 -4.30 -11.18
C ARG A 7 38.60 -3.32 -10.14
N ARG A 8 37.76 -2.65 -9.38
CA ARG A 8 38.15 -2.03 -8.10
C ARG A 8 37.51 -2.79 -6.94
N ARG A 9 38.35 -3.55 -6.25
CA ARG A 9 38.09 -4.09 -4.91
C ARG A 9 38.35 -2.97 -3.89
N GLY A 10 37.35 -2.60 -3.09
CA GLY A 10 37.52 -1.74 -1.94
C GLY A 10 37.84 -2.61 -0.70
N ALA A 11 38.97 -2.36 -0.07
CA ALA A 11 39.41 -3.00 1.15
C ALA A 11 38.69 -2.39 2.37
N VAL A 12 38.20 -3.27 3.24
CA VAL A 12 37.70 -2.92 4.59
C VAL A 12 38.90 -2.77 5.50
N ALA A 13 39.14 -1.58 6.04
CA ALA A 13 40.13 -1.32 7.07
C ALA A 13 39.44 -1.35 8.45
N LEU A 14 39.79 -2.33 9.28
CA LEU A 14 39.47 -2.35 10.71
C LEU A 14 40.34 -1.29 11.42
N ALA A 15 39.72 -0.29 12.01
CA ALA A 15 40.38 0.65 12.91
C ALA A 15 40.00 0.30 14.35
N VAL A 16 40.97 -0.20 15.11
CA VAL A 16 40.94 -0.32 16.57
C VAL A 16 41.11 1.09 17.15
N GLY A 17 40.08 1.65 17.72
CA GLY A 17 40.12 2.96 18.37
C GLY A 17 40.31 2.86 19.88
N ALA A 18 41.37 3.44 20.37
CA ALA A 18 41.67 3.62 21.80
C ALA A 18 40.64 4.50 22.48
N LEU A 19 40.19 4.08 23.66
CA LEU A 19 39.30 4.82 24.55
C LEU A 19 40.10 6.00 25.16
N VAL A 20 39.88 7.21 24.66
CA VAL A 20 40.31 8.44 25.29
C VAL A 20 39.12 8.98 26.10
N VAL A 21 39.18 8.91 27.41
CA VAL A 21 38.25 9.58 28.32
C VAL A 21 38.56 11.07 28.26
N THR A 22 37.83 11.81 27.43
CA THR A 22 37.80 13.26 27.48
C THR A 22 36.67 13.72 28.38
N ALA A 23 37.01 14.46 29.44
CA ALA A 23 36.05 15.16 30.30
C ALA A 23 35.16 16.06 29.42
N LEU A 24 33.84 15.79 29.45
CA LEU A 24 32.83 16.60 28.79
C LEU A 24 32.85 18.00 29.41
N PRO A 25 33.01 19.08 28.62
CA PRO A 25 32.75 20.41 29.12
C PRO A 25 31.25 20.48 29.48
N VAL A 26 30.99 20.95 30.71
CA VAL A 26 29.64 21.33 31.14
C VAL A 26 29.14 22.36 30.13
N GLN A 27 28.21 21.97 29.27
CA GLN A 27 27.54 22.93 28.40
C GLN A 27 26.73 23.86 29.29
N PRO A 28 26.88 25.20 29.12
CA PRO A 28 26.02 26.13 29.82
C PRO A 28 24.57 25.82 29.40
N SER A 29 23.70 25.74 30.42
CA SER A 29 22.27 25.61 30.24
C SER A 29 21.83 26.60 29.16
N ARG A 30 21.23 26.08 28.06
CA ARG A 30 20.57 26.93 27.05
C ARG A 30 19.41 27.64 27.77
N ALA A 31 19.69 28.80 28.32
CA ALA A 31 18.67 29.72 28.77
C ALA A 31 17.90 30.17 27.50
N GLY A 32 16.59 29.84 27.50
CA GLY A 32 15.62 30.55 26.72
C GLY A 32 15.76 30.45 25.18
N GLN A 33 15.55 29.27 24.56
CA GLN A 33 15.00 29.28 23.20
C GLN A 33 13.55 29.78 23.36
N THR A 34 13.29 31.00 22.92
CA THR A 34 11.92 31.50 22.73
C THR A 34 11.19 30.48 21.84
N PRO A 35 10.04 29.96 22.27
CA PRO A 35 9.33 28.99 21.45
C PRO A 35 9.08 29.59 20.05
N SER A 36 9.43 28.84 19.03
CA SER A 36 9.24 29.28 17.64
C SER A 36 7.74 29.47 17.35
N THR A 37 7.36 30.58 16.76
CA THR A 37 6.00 30.81 16.30
C THR A 37 5.69 29.83 15.18
N SER A 38 4.58 29.12 15.25
CA SER A 38 4.08 28.27 14.18
C SER A 38 2.68 28.70 13.76
N VAL A 39 2.44 28.64 12.44
CA VAL A 39 1.12 28.88 11.84
C VAL A 39 0.74 27.66 11.02
N ARG A 40 -0.42 27.08 11.31
CA ARG A 40 -0.91 25.89 10.62
C ARG A 40 -2.29 26.12 10.05
N LEU A 41 -2.50 25.67 8.79
CA LEU A 41 -3.80 25.67 8.16
C LEU A 41 -4.69 24.59 8.80
N VAL A 42 -5.91 24.94 9.16
CA VAL A 42 -6.96 24.02 9.62
C VAL A 42 -7.96 23.75 8.52
N SER A 43 -8.46 24.82 7.88
CA SER A 43 -9.39 24.74 6.75
C SER A 43 -9.40 26.05 5.95
N GLN A 44 -9.91 25.98 4.75
CA GLN A 44 -10.15 27.16 3.93
C GLN A 44 -11.32 26.93 2.98
N SER A 45 -11.82 28.03 2.36
CA SER A 45 -12.80 27.96 1.28
C SER A 45 -12.22 27.19 0.09
N THR A 46 -13.01 26.28 -0.49
CA THR A 46 -12.60 25.46 -1.65
C THR A 46 -12.51 26.27 -2.93
N TYR A 47 -13.41 27.24 -3.09
CA TYR A 47 -13.43 28.16 -4.23
C TYR A 47 -13.99 29.53 -3.81
N LEU A 48 -13.74 30.51 -4.65
CA LEU A 48 -14.25 31.87 -4.58
C LEU A 48 -15.26 32.04 -5.70
N PRO A 49 -16.56 32.32 -5.41
CA PRO A 49 -17.52 32.69 -6.43
C PRO A 49 -17.02 33.90 -7.25
N GLY A 50 -17.34 33.92 -8.54
CA GLY A 50 -16.94 35.02 -9.42
C GLY A 50 -17.71 36.34 -9.23
N ASP A 51 -18.73 36.35 -8.35
CA ASP A 51 -19.56 37.51 -8.08
C ASP A 51 -18.80 38.53 -7.22
N GLU A 52 -19.12 39.80 -7.41
CA GLU A 52 -18.53 40.89 -6.62
C GLU A 52 -18.80 40.70 -5.12
N GLY A 53 -17.78 40.93 -4.31
CA GLY A 53 -17.86 40.84 -2.86
C GLY A 53 -17.85 39.43 -2.28
N SER A 54 -17.47 38.45 -3.05
CA SER A 54 -17.29 37.08 -2.57
C SER A 54 -16.24 37.01 -1.46
N LEU A 55 -16.46 36.11 -0.49
CA LEU A 55 -15.64 35.99 0.71
C LEU A 55 -14.80 34.71 0.68
N PHE A 56 -13.51 34.86 0.92
CA PHE A 56 -12.56 33.76 1.16
C PHE A 56 -12.34 33.61 2.67
N ARG A 57 -12.45 32.41 3.18
CA ARG A 57 -12.24 32.08 4.60
C ARG A 57 -10.98 31.26 4.77
N LEU A 58 -10.16 31.65 5.76
CA LEU A 58 -9.00 30.90 6.24
C LEU A 58 -9.18 30.62 7.72
N SER A 59 -9.11 29.36 8.13
CA SER A 59 -9.03 28.97 9.54
C SER A 59 -7.61 28.49 9.84
N LEU A 60 -6.96 29.11 10.78
CA LEU A 60 -5.57 28.91 11.13
C LEU A 60 -5.44 28.57 12.62
N VAL A 61 -4.45 27.78 12.98
CA VAL A 61 -3.96 27.68 14.37
C VAL A 61 -2.59 28.35 14.43
N ILE A 62 -2.47 29.24 15.39
CA ILE A 62 -1.25 30.00 15.64
C ILE A 62 -0.74 29.66 17.02
N GLU A 63 0.51 29.27 17.11
CA GLU A 63 1.20 28.97 18.37
C GLU A 63 2.26 30.04 18.62
N ASN A 64 2.32 30.57 19.85
CA ASN A 64 3.30 31.58 20.25
C ASN A 64 3.34 32.83 19.34
N PRO A 65 2.22 33.57 19.20
CA PRO A 65 2.14 34.69 18.26
C PRO A 65 3.18 35.79 18.48
N GLY A 66 3.66 35.98 19.72
CA GLY A 66 4.55 37.05 20.07
C GLY A 66 3.86 38.43 20.13
N PRO A 67 4.64 39.51 20.38
CA PRO A 67 4.09 40.85 20.35
C PRO A 67 3.83 41.34 18.92
N ALA A 68 2.79 42.18 18.77
CA ALA A 68 2.38 42.80 17.49
C ALA A 68 2.34 41.83 16.28
N PRO A 69 1.58 40.74 16.39
CA PRO A 69 1.52 39.74 15.32
C PRO A 69 0.75 40.26 14.11
N VAL A 70 1.28 40.05 12.90
CA VAL A 70 0.66 40.42 11.64
C VAL A 70 0.58 39.19 10.73
N LEU A 71 -0.61 38.93 10.17
CA LEU A 71 -0.82 37.96 9.10
C LEU A 71 -0.72 38.65 7.76
N THR A 72 0.10 38.15 6.87
CA THR A 72 0.22 38.64 5.50
C THR A 72 -0.31 37.57 4.55
N VAL A 73 -1.27 37.93 3.70
CA VAL A 73 -1.77 37.04 2.66
C VAL A 73 -1.52 37.71 1.30
N SER A 74 -0.81 37.01 0.42
CA SER A 74 -0.52 37.50 -0.93
C SER A 74 -1.13 36.58 -1.98
N SER A 75 -1.87 37.14 -2.94
CA SER A 75 -2.31 36.45 -4.13
C SER A 75 -1.23 36.55 -5.22
N HIS A 76 -1.03 35.47 -5.95
CA HIS A 76 -0.11 35.41 -7.07
C HIS A 76 -0.89 35.27 -8.39
N ARG A 77 -0.24 35.40 -9.55
CA ARG A 77 -0.88 35.12 -10.85
C ARG A 77 -1.36 33.68 -10.89
N THR A 78 -2.42 33.45 -11.66
CA THR A 78 -3.01 32.13 -11.86
C THR A 78 -2.01 31.11 -12.40
N VAL A 79 -2.19 29.86 -12.01
CA VAL A 79 -1.53 28.67 -12.54
C VAL A 79 -2.57 27.83 -13.26
N ASP A 80 -2.18 27.17 -14.36
CA ASP A 80 -3.07 26.47 -15.28
C ASP A 80 -2.66 25.01 -15.53
N SER A 81 -1.65 24.53 -14.81
CA SER A 81 -1.16 23.16 -14.97
C SER A 81 -0.72 22.56 -13.65
N ARG A 82 -0.76 21.21 -13.58
CA ARG A 82 -0.29 20.44 -12.41
C ARG A 82 1.18 20.75 -12.07
N ASP A 83 2.05 20.89 -13.09
CA ASP A 83 3.45 21.24 -12.89
C ASP A 83 3.63 22.64 -12.29
N ALA A 84 2.80 23.61 -12.72
CA ALA A 84 2.83 24.96 -12.15
C ALA A 84 2.33 24.97 -10.70
N VAL A 85 1.30 24.16 -10.36
CA VAL A 85 0.84 23.98 -8.98
C VAL A 85 1.95 23.42 -8.11
N ARG A 86 2.61 22.32 -8.53
CA ARG A 86 3.71 21.71 -7.77
C ARG A 86 4.89 22.66 -7.57
N SER A 87 5.25 23.39 -8.63
CA SER A 87 6.31 24.41 -8.57
C SER A 87 5.96 25.51 -7.56
N ALA A 88 4.73 26.00 -7.58
CA ALA A 88 4.27 27.03 -6.65
C ALA A 88 4.22 26.49 -5.20
N ALA A 89 3.74 25.27 -4.97
CA ALA A 89 3.74 24.61 -3.66
C ALA A 89 5.17 24.44 -3.10
N ALA A 90 6.16 24.22 -3.98
CA ALA A 90 7.57 24.15 -3.64
C ALA A 90 8.23 25.54 -3.46
N GLY A 91 7.48 26.64 -3.58
CA GLY A 91 7.96 28.01 -3.39
C GLY A 91 8.40 28.74 -4.65
N ALA A 92 8.32 28.12 -5.84
CA ALA A 92 8.57 28.79 -7.12
C ALA A 92 7.32 29.56 -7.57
N LEU A 93 6.99 30.63 -6.86
CA LEU A 93 5.74 31.37 -6.99
C LEU A 93 5.73 32.31 -8.22
N PRO A 94 4.58 32.41 -8.93
CA PRO A 94 4.36 33.45 -9.92
C PRO A 94 4.41 34.86 -9.30
N ARG A 95 4.39 35.89 -10.14
CA ARG A 95 4.37 37.28 -9.67
C ARG A 95 3.17 37.53 -8.75
N ILE A 96 3.40 38.27 -7.65
CA ILE A 96 2.37 38.75 -6.75
C ILE A 96 1.41 39.68 -7.52
N VAL A 97 0.13 39.48 -7.29
CA VAL A 97 -0.97 40.32 -7.79
C VAL A 97 -1.32 41.38 -6.76
N ASP A 98 -1.55 40.96 -5.50
CA ASP A 98 -1.95 41.83 -4.40
C ASP A 98 -1.53 41.23 -3.06
N THR A 99 -1.51 42.06 -2.00
CA THR A 99 -1.13 41.65 -0.64
C THR A 99 -1.97 42.38 0.38
N VAL A 100 -2.59 41.65 1.28
CA VAL A 100 -3.28 42.15 2.45
C VAL A 100 -2.48 41.87 3.73
N ARG A 101 -2.43 42.86 4.61
CA ARG A 101 -1.82 42.77 5.95
C ARG A 101 -2.88 42.89 7.01
N ILE A 102 -2.99 41.93 7.89
CA ILE A 102 -4.04 41.81 8.89
C ILE A 102 -3.39 41.92 10.26
N ASP A 103 -3.67 42.96 11.00
CA ASP A 103 -3.24 43.14 12.39
C ASP A 103 -4.03 42.18 13.30
N LEU A 104 -3.34 41.35 14.03
CA LEU A 104 -3.95 40.36 14.92
C LEU A 104 -3.92 40.73 16.39
N ASN A 105 -3.50 41.95 16.72
CA ASN A 105 -3.54 42.45 18.11
C ASN A 105 -4.96 42.32 18.67
N GLY A 106 -5.10 41.58 19.76
CA GLY A 106 -6.39 41.32 20.41
C GLY A 106 -7.29 40.31 19.72
N ARG A 107 -6.90 39.75 18.57
CA ARG A 107 -7.63 38.67 17.88
C ARG A 107 -7.12 37.28 18.25
N VAL A 108 -5.88 37.19 18.69
CA VAL A 108 -5.21 35.95 19.14
C VAL A 108 -4.70 36.15 20.56
N GLY A 109 -4.90 35.16 21.43
CA GLY A 109 -4.37 35.18 22.79
C GLY A 109 -2.83 35.12 22.83
N SER A 110 -2.23 35.50 23.96
CA SER A 110 -0.77 35.46 24.16
C SER A 110 -0.17 34.08 23.95
N ASP A 111 -0.94 33.01 24.23
CA ASP A 111 -0.52 31.62 24.15
C ASP A 111 -0.85 31.01 22.78
N GLY A 112 -1.47 31.79 21.88
CA GLY A 112 -1.96 31.32 20.58
C GLY A 112 -3.42 30.89 20.59
N GLY A 113 -3.88 30.26 19.51
CA GLY A 113 -5.24 29.77 19.36
C GLY A 113 -5.70 29.66 17.91
N GLN A 114 -6.96 29.31 17.74
CA GLN A 114 -7.61 29.28 16.43
C GLN A 114 -7.98 30.70 16.01
N LEU A 115 -7.75 31.01 14.74
CA LEU A 115 -8.06 32.29 14.12
C LEU A 115 -8.82 32.03 12.83
N ASP A 116 -10.02 32.62 12.73
CA ASP A 116 -10.78 32.65 11.48
C ASP A 116 -10.62 34.03 10.83
N VAL A 117 -10.11 34.03 9.60
CA VAL A 117 -9.89 35.22 8.79
C VAL A 117 -10.82 35.20 7.60
N ILE A 118 -11.49 36.32 7.36
CA ILE A 118 -12.39 36.51 6.22
C ILE A 118 -11.82 37.61 5.35
N ILE A 119 -11.50 37.28 4.10
CA ILE A 119 -10.93 38.20 3.11
C ILE A 119 -11.95 38.41 1.98
N ALA A 120 -12.23 39.63 1.62
CA ALA A 120 -13.09 39.92 0.48
C ALA A 120 -12.32 39.84 -0.84
N SER A 121 -13.00 39.43 -1.92
CA SER A 121 -12.38 39.33 -3.25
C SER A 121 -12.20 40.68 -3.96
N GLU A 122 -12.87 41.72 -3.49
CA GLU A 122 -12.86 43.08 -4.09
C GLU A 122 -13.21 44.12 -3.04
N ASP A 123 -12.88 45.39 -3.32
CA ASP A 123 -13.12 46.55 -2.45
C ASP A 123 -14.61 46.85 -2.21
N ALA A 124 -15.53 46.19 -2.94
CA ALA A 124 -16.97 46.44 -2.90
C ALA A 124 -17.65 46.15 -1.54
N VAL A 125 -17.05 45.33 -0.67
CA VAL A 125 -17.61 44.90 0.62
C VAL A 125 -17.00 45.68 1.79
N ARG A 126 -16.58 46.84 1.71
CA ARG A 126 -16.11 47.70 2.85
C ARG A 126 -15.57 46.94 4.06
N THR A 127 -14.90 45.81 3.82
CA THR A 127 -14.11 45.09 4.82
C THR A 127 -12.70 45.69 4.79
N PRO A 128 -12.02 45.82 5.93
CA PRO A 128 -10.65 46.33 5.94
C PRO A 128 -9.68 45.33 5.27
N GLU A 129 -10.14 44.14 5.00
CA GLU A 129 -9.31 43.02 4.51
C GLU A 129 -9.85 42.58 3.14
N PHE A 130 -9.21 43.02 2.07
CA PHE A 130 -9.54 42.56 0.70
C PHE A 130 -8.28 42.17 -0.06
N LEU A 131 -8.43 41.24 -1.01
CA LEU A 131 -7.38 40.72 -1.85
C LEU A 131 -7.89 40.56 -3.28
N GLN A 132 -7.12 41.03 -4.27
CA GLN A 132 -7.52 41.01 -5.66
C GLN A 132 -7.30 39.66 -6.32
N PHE A 133 -8.32 39.23 -7.09
CA PHE A 133 -8.29 38.06 -7.97
C PHE A 133 -8.88 38.46 -9.33
N PRO A 134 -8.08 39.10 -10.23
CA PRO A 134 -8.60 39.84 -11.38
C PRO A 134 -9.33 38.99 -12.44
N THR A 135 -8.97 37.70 -12.56
CA THR A 135 -9.52 36.80 -13.58
C THR A 135 -9.96 35.46 -12.96
N PRO A 136 -10.92 34.75 -13.55
CA PRO A 136 -11.16 33.37 -13.17
C PRO A 136 -9.89 32.51 -13.30
N GLY A 137 -9.72 31.50 -12.42
CA GLY A 137 -8.59 30.57 -12.45
C GLY A 137 -8.09 30.18 -11.07
N LEU A 138 -7.04 29.38 -11.03
CA LEU A 138 -6.44 28.84 -9.82
C LEU A 138 -5.27 29.73 -9.37
N TYR A 139 -5.38 30.31 -8.17
CA TYR A 139 -4.43 31.26 -7.59
C TYR A 139 -3.61 30.61 -6.48
N PRO A 140 -2.28 30.59 -6.56
CA PRO A 140 -1.43 30.38 -5.39
C PRO A 140 -1.57 31.54 -4.40
N LEU A 141 -1.65 31.21 -3.12
CA LEU A 141 -1.68 32.16 -2.01
C LEU A 141 -0.48 31.89 -1.09
N THR A 142 0.28 32.94 -0.78
CA THR A 142 1.26 32.87 0.30
C THR A 142 0.62 33.42 1.57
N VAL A 143 0.58 32.60 2.62
CA VAL A 143 0.16 33.00 3.96
C VAL A 143 1.40 33.11 4.81
N GLY A 144 1.78 34.32 5.16
CA GLY A 144 2.97 34.65 5.93
C GLY A 144 2.63 35.17 7.32
N TRP A 145 3.51 34.91 8.25
CA TRP A 145 3.41 35.39 9.62
C TRP A 145 4.58 36.32 9.93
N GLU A 146 4.28 37.52 10.34
CA GLU A 146 5.27 38.53 10.70
C GLU A 146 5.24 38.81 12.19
N ARG A 147 6.42 38.98 12.77
CA ARG A 147 6.65 39.46 14.13
C ARG A 147 7.73 40.51 14.09
N ASP A 148 7.49 41.66 14.70
CA ASP A 148 8.42 42.80 14.72
C ASP A 148 8.89 43.22 13.30
N GLY A 149 8.04 43.00 12.27
CA GLY A 149 8.32 43.34 10.86
C GLY A 149 9.14 42.29 10.11
N GLU A 150 9.49 41.18 10.73
CA GLU A 150 10.17 40.05 10.08
C GLU A 150 9.22 38.86 9.87
N VAL A 151 9.28 38.23 8.68
CA VAL A 151 8.52 37.02 8.39
C VAL A 151 9.15 35.85 9.14
N VAL A 152 8.43 35.30 10.09
CA VAL A 152 8.88 34.17 10.93
C VAL A 152 8.41 32.81 10.45
N GLY A 153 7.48 32.78 9.50
CA GLY A 153 7.01 31.56 8.86
C GLY A 153 6.03 31.85 7.74
N SER A 154 5.93 30.95 6.78
CA SER A 154 4.96 31.04 5.71
C SER A 154 4.66 29.67 5.11
N PHE A 155 3.50 29.54 4.49
CA PHE A 155 3.15 28.39 3.65
C PHE A 155 2.41 28.88 2.40
N VAL A 156 2.32 28.00 1.41
CA VAL A 156 1.59 28.25 0.16
C VAL A 156 0.33 27.40 0.15
N THR A 157 -0.79 28.00 -0.19
CA THR A 157 -2.05 27.32 -0.44
C THR A 157 -2.66 27.80 -1.76
N PHE A 158 -3.85 27.34 -2.12
CA PHE A 158 -4.46 27.66 -3.41
C PHE A 158 -5.95 27.95 -3.26
N ILE A 159 -6.47 28.85 -4.11
CA ILE A 159 -7.90 29.13 -4.23
C ILE A 159 -8.29 29.25 -5.72
N GLU A 160 -9.39 28.66 -6.10
CA GLU A 160 -9.96 28.81 -7.43
C GLU A 160 -11.00 29.93 -7.43
N ARG A 161 -10.84 30.94 -8.30
CA ARG A 161 -11.90 31.90 -8.60
C ARG A 161 -12.72 31.40 -9.79
N LEU A 162 -14.02 31.25 -9.59
CA LEU A 162 -14.95 30.88 -10.65
C LEU A 162 -15.30 32.08 -11.53
N PRO A 163 -15.74 31.88 -12.79
CA PRO A 163 -16.32 32.93 -13.60
C PRO A 163 -17.60 33.51 -12.94
N ALA A 164 -17.89 34.79 -13.18
CA ALA A 164 -19.10 35.43 -12.66
C ALA A 164 -20.39 34.74 -13.18
N GLY A 165 -21.34 34.51 -12.28
CA GLY A 165 -22.60 33.84 -12.60
C GLY A 165 -22.49 32.35 -12.86
N VAL A 166 -21.30 31.78 -12.70
CA VAL A 166 -21.07 30.33 -12.83
C VAL A 166 -21.09 29.71 -11.45
N SER A 167 -22.05 28.82 -11.22
CA SER A 167 -21.97 27.84 -10.13
C SER A 167 -21.25 26.59 -10.63
N VAL A 168 -20.52 25.92 -9.72
CA VAL A 168 -19.88 24.62 -10.07
C VAL A 168 -20.97 23.65 -10.52
N PRO A 169 -20.88 23.08 -11.74
CA PRO A 169 -21.91 22.20 -12.25
C PRO A 169 -22.09 21.00 -11.33
N ALA A 170 -23.30 20.80 -10.81
CA ALA A 170 -23.67 19.53 -10.19
C ALA A 170 -23.93 18.53 -11.32
N GLY A 171 -22.98 17.67 -11.64
CA GLY A 171 -23.08 16.70 -12.72
C GLY A 171 -22.57 15.32 -12.32
N ASN A 172 -23.13 14.29 -12.96
CA ASN A 172 -22.65 12.90 -12.80
C ASN A 172 -21.34 12.63 -13.57
N ASP A 173 -20.81 13.63 -14.28
CA ASP A 173 -19.65 13.51 -15.18
C ASP A 173 -18.39 14.14 -14.57
N GLY A 174 -18.22 14.06 -13.26
CA GLY A 174 -17.03 14.53 -12.56
C GLY A 174 -15.83 13.60 -12.76
N LEU A 175 -14.63 14.14 -12.49
CA LEU A 175 -13.40 13.35 -12.39
C LEU A 175 -13.53 12.38 -11.21
N ARG A 176 -13.38 11.09 -11.50
CA ARG A 176 -13.51 10.03 -10.49
C ARG A 176 -12.21 9.85 -9.75
N LEU A 177 -12.30 9.75 -8.43
CA LEU A 177 -11.18 9.56 -7.52
C LEU A 177 -11.36 8.25 -6.77
N ALA A 178 -10.32 7.45 -6.66
CA ALA A 178 -10.36 6.27 -5.82
C ALA A 178 -9.14 6.21 -4.91
N VAL A 179 -9.38 5.91 -3.64
CA VAL A 179 -8.32 5.64 -2.66
C VAL A 179 -8.09 4.13 -2.63
N ILE A 180 -6.85 3.75 -2.86
CA ILE A 180 -6.42 2.36 -2.78
C ILE A 180 -5.21 2.27 -1.86
N GLY A 181 -5.14 1.23 -1.05
CA GLY A 181 -4.00 1.02 -0.18
C GLY A 181 -3.76 -0.44 0.12
N ARG A 182 -2.57 -0.70 0.65
CA ARG A 182 -2.12 -2.01 1.11
C ARG A 182 -1.98 -1.98 2.63
N LEU A 183 -2.49 -3.00 3.29
CA LEU A 183 -2.26 -3.24 4.70
C LEU A 183 -1.22 -4.35 4.82
N ASP A 184 0.05 -3.93 4.83
CA ASP A 184 1.16 -4.84 5.02
C ASP A 184 1.34 -5.17 6.50
N SER A 185 1.81 -6.38 6.78
CA SER A 185 2.10 -6.85 8.12
C SER A 185 3.24 -7.87 8.10
N SER A 186 3.83 -8.17 9.22
CA SER A 186 4.66 -9.35 9.38
C SER A 186 3.81 -10.63 9.40
N ILE A 187 4.41 -11.80 9.15
CA ILE A 187 3.69 -13.07 9.29
C ILE A 187 3.37 -13.30 10.77
N THR A 188 2.09 -13.53 11.06
CA THR A 188 1.59 -13.69 12.43
C THR A 188 1.79 -15.09 12.98
N LEU A 189 1.68 -16.12 12.11
CA LEU A 189 1.89 -17.51 12.50
C LEU A 189 3.38 -17.75 12.77
N GLN A 190 3.74 -18.10 13.99
CA GLN A 190 5.11 -18.41 14.37
C GLN A 190 5.49 -19.87 14.07
N PRO A 191 6.79 -20.24 13.99
CA PRO A 191 7.23 -21.62 13.77
C PRO A 191 6.68 -22.60 14.81
N ASP A 192 6.52 -22.18 16.07
CA ASP A 192 5.92 -22.99 17.14
C ASP A 192 4.38 -23.11 17.03
N SER A 193 3.82 -22.50 15.99
CA SER A 193 2.39 -22.45 15.68
C SER A 193 1.55 -21.55 16.59
N THR A 194 2.18 -20.71 17.39
CA THR A 194 1.49 -19.60 18.06
C THR A 194 1.15 -18.51 17.02
N THR A 195 0.09 -17.75 17.30
CA THR A 195 -0.28 -16.59 16.46
C THR A 195 0.06 -15.33 17.24
N VAL A 196 0.91 -14.47 16.66
CA VAL A 196 1.37 -13.23 17.28
C VAL A 196 1.21 -12.08 16.28
N ILE A 197 0.38 -11.11 16.62
CA ILE A 197 0.22 -9.88 15.83
C ILE A 197 1.18 -8.85 16.41
N ASP A 198 2.12 -8.37 15.59
CA ASP A 198 3.06 -7.33 16.00
C ASP A 198 2.31 -6.05 16.43
N PRO A 199 2.74 -5.35 17.49
CA PRO A 199 2.12 -4.08 17.90
C PRO A 199 2.07 -3.01 16.81
N VAL A 200 3.06 -2.96 15.91
CA VAL A 200 3.08 -2.03 14.77
C VAL A 200 1.98 -2.40 13.77
N ASP A 201 1.86 -3.69 13.45
CA ASP A 201 0.82 -4.19 12.55
C ASP A 201 -0.57 -3.96 13.15
N ARG A 202 -0.73 -4.20 14.47
CA ARG A 202 -1.98 -3.91 15.19
C ARG A 202 -2.34 -2.42 15.10
N GLN A 203 -1.37 -1.51 15.24
CA GLN A 203 -1.61 -0.08 15.08
C GLN A 203 -2.03 0.28 13.65
N ALA A 204 -1.39 -0.29 12.63
CA ALA A 204 -1.76 -0.07 11.23
C ALA A 204 -3.21 -0.52 10.93
N ILE A 205 -3.66 -1.62 11.55
CA ILE A 205 -5.06 -2.06 11.46
C ILE A 205 -5.99 -1.02 12.12
N ILE A 206 -5.64 -0.53 13.31
CA ILE A 206 -6.42 0.48 14.03
C ILE A 206 -6.51 1.77 13.21
N ASP A 207 -5.42 2.21 12.62
CA ASP A 207 -5.39 3.42 11.76
C ASP A 207 -6.27 3.22 10.53
N THR A 208 -6.19 2.06 9.88
CA THR A 208 -7.06 1.70 8.75
C THR A 208 -8.54 1.73 9.17
N ILE A 209 -8.90 1.10 10.28
CA ILE A 209 -10.27 1.11 10.80
C ILE A 209 -10.72 2.54 11.13
N THR A 210 -9.84 3.37 11.69
CA THR A 210 -10.13 4.77 12.00
C THR A 210 -10.49 5.55 10.75
N VAL A 211 -9.75 5.35 9.64
CA VAL A 211 -10.09 5.92 8.32
C VAL A 211 -11.49 5.49 7.90
N LEU A 212 -11.76 4.18 7.92
CA LEU A 212 -13.03 3.61 7.46
C LEU A 212 -14.23 4.11 8.27
N GLU A 213 -14.10 4.26 9.58
CA GLU A 213 -15.15 4.77 10.47
C GLU A 213 -15.37 6.29 10.35
N THR A 214 -14.30 7.03 10.06
CA THR A 214 -14.36 8.49 9.88
C THR A 214 -14.97 8.87 8.54
N LEU A 215 -14.81 8.02 7.52
CA LEU A 215 -15.23 8.25 6.14
C LEU A 215 -16.20 7.15 5.65
N PRO A 216 -17.38 6.98 6.27
CA PRO A 216 -18.28 5.86 5.98
C PRO A 216 -18.86 5.90 4.56
N ASP A 217 -18.92 7.09 3.94
CA ASP A 217 -19.48 7.32 2.60
C ASP A 217 -18.41 7.31 1.49
N VAL A 218 -17.13 7.22 1.84
CA VAL A 218 -16.02 7.16 0.87
C VAL A 218 -15.57 5.72 0.70
N PRO A 219 -15.78 5.09 -0.47
CA PRO A 219 -15.28 3.75 -0.71
C PRO A 219 -13.74 3.73 -0.70
N ILE A 220 -13.17 2.93 0.17
CA ILE A 220 -11.71 2.75 0.30
C ILE A 220 -11.36 1.32 -0.05
N THR A 221 -10.56 1.16 -1.08
CA THR A 221 -10.15 -0.17 -1.55
C THR A 221 -8.83 -0.57 -0.91
N VAL A 222 -8.81 -1.73 -0.26
CA VAL A 222 -7.66 -2.21 0.49
C VAL A 222 -7.25 -3.60 -0.01
N SER A 223 -5.97 -3.76 -0.29
CA SER A 223 -5.33 -5.07 -0.36
C SER A 223 -4.85 -5.43 1.03
N VAL A 224 -5.36 -6.51 1.57
CA VAL A 224 -4.97 -7.02 2.89
C VAL A 224 -4.42 -8.42 2.74
N ARG A 225 -3.41 -8.76 3.54
CA ARG A 225 -2.94 -10.15 3.61
C ARG A 225 -3.99 -11.01 4.32
N PRO A 226 -4.57 -12.04 3.65
CA PRO A 226 -5.58 -12.89 4.27
C PRO A 226 -5.08 -13.66 5.49
N GLU A 227 -3.77 -13.93 5.58
CA GLU A 227 -3.14 -14.53 6.76
C GLU A 227 -3.33 -13.67 8.01
N LEU A 228 -3.23 -12.34 7.88
CA LEU A 228 -3.51 -11.40 8.97
C LEU A 228 -4.99 -11.44 9.38
N ILE A 229 -5.91 -11.55 8.43
CA ILE A 229 -7.35 -11.64 8.72
C ILE A 229 -7.68 -12.96 9.45
N ASP A 230 -7.07 -14.09 9.03
CA ASP A 230 -7.17 -15.37 9.75
C ASP A 230 -6.58 -15.27 11.18
N ALA A 231 -5.53 -14.48 11.35
CA ALA A 231 -4.93 -14.23 12.65
C ALA A 231 -5.81 -13.39 13.57
N LEU A 232 -6.51 -12.38 13.04
CA LEU A 232 -7.46 -11.57 13.82
C LEU A 232 -8.60 -12.44 14.40
N ASP A 233 -9.03 -13.46 13.67
CA ASP A 233 -10.05 -14.42 14.14
C ASP A 233 -9.56 -15.35 15.25
N ARG A 234 -8.24 -15.56 15.36
CA ARG A 234 -7.66 -16.62 16.20
C ARG A 234 -6.81 -16.14 17.37
N ALA A 235 -6.33 -14.90 17.37
CA ALA A 235 -5.27 -14.48 18.29
C ALA A 235 -5.81 -14.23 19.70
N ASP A 236 -6.61 -13.20 19.89
CA ASP A 236 -7.14 -12.75 21.17
C ASP A 236 -8.45 -11.98 20.99
N ASP A 237 -9.14 -11.65 22.11
CA ASP A 237 -10.42 -10.94 22.09
C ASP A 237 -10.29 -9.53 21.50
N ASP A 238 -9.16 -8.86 21.70
CA ASP A 238 -8.90 -7.54 21.11
C ASP A 238 -8.77 -7.64 19.59
N ALA A 239 -8.08 -8.66 19.08
CA ALA A 239 -7.96 -8.93 17.65
C ALA A 239 -9.33 -9.27 17.04
N ALA A 240 -10.12 -10.11 17.69
CA ALA A 240 -11.48 -10.42 17.26
C ALA A 240 -12.38 -9.16 17.21
N SER A 241 -12.19 -8.22 18.15
CA SER A 241 -12.88 -6.92 18.14
C SER A 241 -12.49 -6.08 16.91
N LEU A 242 -11.21 -6.06 16.51
CA LEU A 242 -10.76 -5.37 15.29
C LEU A 242 -11.38 -6.00 14.04
N LEU A 243 -11.42 -7.33 13.97
CA LEU A 243 -12.09 -8.04 12.86
C LEU A 243 -13.58 -7.67 12.77
N ALA A 244 -14.28 -7.64 13.91
CA ALA A 244 -15.69 -7.26 13.95
C ALA A 244 -15.93 -5.81 13.46
N ARG A 245 -15.01 -4.88 13.76
CA ARG A 245 -15.08 -3.51 13.24
C ARG A 245 -14.86 -3.47 11.73
N LEU A 246 -13.92 -4.23 11.17
CA LEU A 246 -13.74 -4.37 9.72
C LEU A 246 -14.98 -4.94 9.05
N GLN A 247 -15.61 -6.00 9.63
CA GLN A 247 -16.84 -6.62 9.13
C GLN A 247 -18.01 -5.63 9.05
N ASN A 248 -18.08 -4.66 9.95
CA ASN A 248 -19.15 -3.68 10.02
C ASN A 248 -18.89 -2.40 9.21
N SER A 249 -17.74 -2.27 8.58
CA SER A 249 -17.41 -1.07 7.80
C SER A 249 -18.20 -1.01 6.49
N SER A 250 -18.87 0.10 6.21
CA SER A 250 -19.58 0.34 4.93
C SER A 250 -18.65 0.81 3.81
N SER A 251 -17.53 1.42 4.15
CA SER A 251 -16.57 2.01 3.20
C SER A 251 -15.50 1.03 2.71
N LEU A 252 -15.26 -0.06 3.43
CA LEU A 252 -14.24 -1.05 3.06
C LEU A 252 -14.60 -1.79 1.77
N ARG A 253 -13.63 -1.86 0.86
CA ARG A 253 -13.63 -2.74 -0.33
C ARG A 253 -12.33 -3.50 -0.35
N LEU A 254 -12.39 -4.81 -0.60
CA LEU A 254 -11.23 -5.69 -0.62
C LEU A 254 -10.98 -6.21 -2.02
N VAL A 255 -9.71 -6.23 -2.40
CA VAL A 255 -9.25 -6.92 -3.62
C VAL A 255 -8.86 -8.36 -3.31
N SER A 256 -8.93 -9.25 -4.32
CA SER A 256 -8.38 -10.59 -4.19
C SER A 256 -6.88 -10.53 -3.91
N SER A 257 -6.43 -11.24 -2.88
CA SER A 257 -5.04 -11.30 -2.46
C SER A 257 -4.63 -12.74 -2.17
N PRO A 258 -3.39 -13.14 -2.42
CA PRO A 258 -2.88 -14.45 -2.01
C PRO A 258 -2.79 -14.50 -0.47
N PHE A 259 -2.85 -15.71 0.09
CA PHE A 259 -2.86 -15.91 1.55
C PHE A 259 -1.67 -15.25 2.24
N VAL A 260 -0.47 -15.37 1.65
CA VAL A 260 0.73 -14.62 2.01
C VAL A 260 1.30 -13.94 0.77
N ASP A 261 2.17 -12.94 0.96
CA ASP A 261 2.73 -12.21 -0.15
C ASP A 261 3.60 -13.10 -1.02
N VAL A 262 3.17 -13.27 -2.25
CA VAL A 262 3.86 -13.96 -3.34
C VAL A 262 3.71 -13.13 -4.61
N ASN A 263 4.81 -12.96 -5.34
CA ASN A 263 4.78 -12.20 -6.59
C ASN A 263 4.41 -13.10 -7.78
N PRO A 264 3.41 -12.78 -8.59
CA PRO A 264 3.14 -13.49 -9.82
C PRO A 264 4.32 -13.46 -10.80
N ALA A 265 5.15 -12.40 -10.76
CA ALA A 265 6.37 -12.30 -11.58
C ALA A 265 7.36 -13.44 -11.28
N ASP A 266 7.53 -13.81 -10.00
CA ASP A 266 8.44 -14.86 -9.57
C ASP A 266 7.87 -16.27 -9.78
N LEU A 267 6.55 -16.41 -9.76
CA LEU A 267 5.85 -17.68 -9.80
C LEU A 267 5.13 -17.96 -11.14
N GLY A 268 5.27 -17.08 -12.13
CA GLY A 268 4.66 -17.23 -13.46
C GLY A 268 5.27 -18.35 -14.29
N GLY A 269 6.51 -18.74 -13.99
CA GLY A 269 7.23 -19.76 -14.75
C GLY A 269 6.63 -21.16 -14.67
N SER A 270 7.05 -22.02 -15.60
CA SER A 270 6.60 -23.41 -15.66
C SER A 270 7.04 -24.18 -14.39
N GLY A 271 6.09 -24.79 -13.70
CA GLY A 271 6.28 -25.58 -12.50
C GLY A 271 6.07 -24.82 -11.18
N THR A 272 6.00 -23.50 -11.19
CA THR A 272 5.84 -22.67 -9.99
C THR A 272 4.46 -22.02 -9.87
N SER A 273 3.75 -21.84 -10.98
CA SER A 273 2.41 -21.22 -11.04
C SER A 273 1.35 -21.91 -10.16
N GLY A 274 1.53 -23.22 -9.90
CA GLY A 274 0.69 -23.97 -8.97
C GLY A 274 0.71 -23.44 -7.54
N VAL A 275 1.84 -22.91 -7.07
CA VAL A 275 1.99 -22.29 -5.75
C VAL A 275 1.14 -21.01 -5.69
N PHE A 276 1.30 -20.13 -6.68
CA PHE A 276 0.52 -18.89 -6.74
C PHE A 276 -0.99 -19.15 -6.78
N ARG A 277 -1.43 -20.08 -7.64
CA ARG A 277 -2.86 -20.46 -7.76
C ARG A 277 -3.43 -21.00 -6.44
N ARG A 278 -2.62 -21.75 -5.68
CA ARG A 278 -3.01 -22.25 -4.35
C ARG A 278 -3.12 -21.10 -3.35
N GLN A 279 -2.12 -20.22 -3.31
CA GLN A 279 -2.07 -19.08 -2.40
C GLN A 279 -3.24 -18.12 -2.63
N LEU A 280 -3.54 -17.81 -3.91
CA LEU A 280 -4.66 -16.96 -4.25
C LEU A 280 -6.01 -17.57 -3.82
N ARG A 281 -6.24 -18.87 -4.10
CA ARG A 281 -7.48 -19.54 -3.66
C ARG A 281 -7.61 -19.55 -2.14
N LEU A 282 -6.54 -19.88 -1.42
CA LEU A 282 -6.57 -19.91 0.04
C LEU A 282 -6.88 -18.51 0.60
N GLY A 283 -6.29 -17.46 0.03
CA GLY A 283 -6.58 -16.09 0.42
C GLY A 283 -8.03 -15.70 0.15
N GLU A 284 -8.53 -16.00 -1.04
CA GLU A 284 -9.95 -15.76 -1.40
C GLU A 284 -10.93 -16.50 -0.47
N ASP A 285 -10.63 -17.78 -0.14
CA ASP A 285 -11.45 -18.58 0.77
C ASP A 285 -11.51 -17.95 2.19
N VAL A 286 -10.38 -17.48 2.71
CA VAL A 286 -10.30 -16.81 4.03
C VAL A 286 -11.10 -15.51 4.01
N LEU A 287 -10.86 -14.65 3.01
CA LEU A 287 -11.58 -13.38 2.91
C LEU A 287 -13.08 -13.57 2.72
N ALA A 288 -13.49 -14.53 1.87
CA ALA A 288 -14.90 -14.85 1.67
C ALA A 288 -15.57 -15.43 2.93
N GLY A 289 -14.81 -16.16 3.75
CA GLY A 289 -15.30 -16.69 5.01
C GLY A 289 -15.47 -15.65 6.10
N LEU A 290 -14.51 -14.72 6.24
CA LEU A 290 -14.47 -13.76 7.35
C LEU A 290 -15.00 -12.37 6.97
N LEU A 291 -14.89 -11.94 5.70
CA LEU A 291 -15.27 -10.61 5.20
C LEU A 291 -16.14 -10.69 3.92
N PRO A 292 -17.22 -11.49 3.88
CA PRO A 292 -17.93 -11.85 2.65
C PRO A 292 -18.56 -10.67 1.91
N THR A 293 -18.92 -9.60 2.62
CA THR A 293 -19.61 -8.43 2.06
C THR A 293 -18.66 -7.40 1.44
N HIS A 294 -17.34 -7.55 1.64
CA HIS A 294 -16.35 -6.55 1.27
C HIS A 294 -15.50 -6.95 0.06
N ILE A 295 -15.57 -8.22 -0.36
CA ILE A 295 -14.72 -8.74 -1.43
C ILE A 295 -15.27 -8.40 -2.81
N SER A 296 -14.42 -7.89 -3.70
CA SER A 296 -14.69 -7.71 -5.12
C SER A 296 -13.89 -8.77 -5.90
N PRO A 297 -14.50 -9.93 -6.24
CA PRO A 297 -13.73 -11.05 -6.76
C PRO A 297 -13.14 -10.73 -8.12
N ARG A 298 -11.80 -10.67 -8.19
CA ARG A 298 -11.00 -10.63 -9.42
C ARG A 298 -11.34 -9.52 -10.42
N LEU A 299 -11.99 -8.44 -10.00
CA LEU A 299 -12.27 -7.29 -10.88
C LEU A 299 -11.01 -6.49 -11.15
N ILE A 300 -10.15 -6.33 -10.14
CA ILE A 300 -8.85 -5.68 -10.23
C ILE A 300 -7.81 -6.48 -9.46
N TRP A 301 -6.55 -6.32 -9.84
CA TRP A 301 -5.37 -6.82 -9.15
C TRP A 301 -4.44 -5.66 -8.80
N LEU A 302 -4.06 -5.52 -7.52
CA LEU A 302 -3.05 -4.55 -7.09
C LEU A 302 -1.67 -5.19 -7.15
N GLN A 303 -0.82 -4.65 -8.01
CA GLN A 303 0.57 -5.07 -8.19
C GLN A 303 1.49 -4.03 -7.55
N SER A 304 2.29 -4.44 -6.58
CA SER A 304 3.20 -3.59 -5.81
C SER A 304 4.67 -3.76 -6.21
N ASP A 305 5.01 -4.93 -6.75
CA ASP A 305 6.35 -5.20 -7.27
C ASP A 305 6.32 -5.20 -8.80
N GLY A 306 7.48 -5.26 -9.44
CA GLY A 306 7.55 -5.36 -10.89
C GLY A 306 6.72 -6.52 -11.43
N LEU A 307 6.03 -6.30 -12.53
CA LEU A 307 5.28 -7.33 -13.26
C LEU A 307 6.09 -7.78 -14.46
N THR A 308 6.30 -9.10 -14.57
CA THR A 308 6.93 -9.72 -15.73
C THR A 308 5.88 -10.25 -16.70
N ASP A 309 6.32 -10.58 -17.90
CA ASP A 309 5.50 -11.20 -18.93
C ASP A 309 4.84 -12.50 -18.44
N GLU A 310 5.61 -13.41 -17.84
CA GLU A 310 5.12 -14.68 -17.31
C GLU A 310 4.11 -14.46 -16.15
N GLY A 311 4.37 -13.46 -15.31
CA GLY A 311 3.44 -13.05 -14.25
C GLY A 311 2.13 -12.51 -14.82
N GLY A 312 2.21 -11.70 -15.87
CA GLY A 312 1.05 -11.17 -16.58
C GLY A 312 0.19 -12.28 -17.21
N VAL A 313 0.83 -13.25 -17.86
CA VAL A 313 0.13 -14.43 -18.42
C VAL A 313 -0.58 -15.21 -17.30
N LEU A 314 0.10 -15.46 -16.18
CA LEU A 314 -0.50 -16.14 -15.01
C LEU A 314 -1.73 -15.41 -14.48
N LEU A 315 -1.65 -14.08 -14.32
CA LEU A 315 -2.80 -13.27 -13.89
C LEU A 315 -3.95 -13.33 -14.89
N ALA A 316 -3.67 -13.21 -16.20
CA ALA A 316 -4.65 -13.30 -17.26
C ALA A 316 -5.39 -14.65 -17.29
N GLU A 317 -4.65 -15.77 -17.12
CA GLU A 317 -5.22 -17.12 -17.01
C GLU A 317 -6.13 -17.28 -15.79
N LEU A 318 -5.86 -16.54 -14.71
CA LEU A 318 -6.69 -16.50 -13.50
C LEU A 318 -7.90 -15.56 -13.62
N GLY A 319 -8.05 -14.87 -14.76
CA GLY A 319 -9.12 -13.92 -15.02
C GLY A 319 -8.85 -12.51 -14.49
N LEU A 320 -7.66 -12.23 -13.98
CA LEU A 320 -7.22 -10.93 -13.48
C LEU A 320 -6.66 -10.10 -14.63
N ARG A 321 -7.53 -9.34 -15.30
CA ARG A 321 -7.19 -8.60 -16.53
C ARG A 321 -7.10 -7.09 -16.35
N ASN A 322 -7.54 -6.55 -15.23
CA ASN A 322 -7.37 -5.16 -14.86
C ASN A 322 -6.34 -5.09 -13.73
N ILE A 323 -5.17 -4.61 -14.04
CA ILE A 323 -4.07 -4.50 -13.10
C ILE A 323 -3.97 -3.05 -12.63
N VAL A 324 -3.75 -2.83 -11.36
CA VAL A 324 -3.38 -1.54 -10.80
C VAL A 324 -1.90 -1.61 -10.45
N LEU A 325 -1.08 -0.76 -11.08
CA LEU A 325 0.32 -0.62 -10.75
C LEU A 325 0.48 0.50 -9.73
N ASP A 326 1.00 0.20 -8.56
CA ASP A 326 1.41 1.22 -7.61
C ASP A 326 2.70 1.92 -8.07
N THR A 327 3.20 2.87 -7.30
CA THR A 327 4.36 3.69 -7.68
C THR A 327 5.62 2.83 -7.90
N GLU A 328 5.87 1.84 -7.04
CA GLU A 328 7.05 0.97 -7.13
C GLU A 328 6.96 0.02 -8.33
N ALA A 329 5.78 -0.57 -8.55
CA ALA A 329 5.54 -1.41 -9.71
C ALA A 329 5.68 -0.65 -11.04
N GLN A 330 5.30 0.64 -11.09
CA GLN A 330 5.50 1.48 -12.28
C GLN A 330 6.97 1.71 -12.60
N GLU A 331 7.83 1.88 -11.59
CA GLU A 331 9.28 2.08 -11.78
C GLU A 331 9.96 0.84 -12.35
N THR A 332 9.50 -0.33 -11.94
CA THR A 332 10.12 -1.62 -12.25
C THR A 332 9.49 -2.33 -13.45
N THR A 333 8.28 -1.91 -13.85
CA THR A 333 7.60 -2.45 -15.03
C THR A 333 8.06 -1.72 -16.29
N ALA A 334 8.53 -2.46 -17.27
CA ALA A 334 8.96 -1.92 -18.58
C ALA A 334 9.96 -0.72 -18.48
N ASP A 335 10.96 -0.82 -17.61
CA ASP A 335 11.98 0.22 -17.37
C ASP A 335 11.38 1.60 -17.06
N GLY A 336 10.26 1.64 -16.33
CA GLY A 336 9.60 2.89 -15.95
C GLY A 336 8.78 3.55 -17.07
N ALA A 337 8.58 2.90 -18.21
CA ALA A 337 7.78 3.47 -19.31
C ALA A 337 6.33 3.81 -18.89
N ALA A 338 5.80 3.13 -17.87
CA ALA A 338 4.49 3.40 -17.31
C ALA A 338 4.37 4.83 -16.73
N GLN A 339 5.45 5.40 -16.22
CA GLN A 339 5.48 6.76 -15.66
C GLN A 339 5.33 7.88 -16.71
N LEU A 340 5.50 7.56 -17.98
CA LEU A 340 5.45 8.54 -19.08
C LEU A 340 4.05 8.72 -19.68
N VAL A 341 3.03 8.03 -19.15
CA VAL A 341 1.67 8.04 -19.69
C VAL A 341 0.69 8.78 -18.79
N ASP A 342 -0.45 9.17 -19.35
CA ASP A 342 -1.54 9.83 -18.65
C ASP A 342 -2.14 8.89 -17.58
N SER A 343 -1.88 9.15 -16.29
CA SER A 343 -2.38 8.37 -15.16
C SER A 343 -3.91 8.39 -15.00
N THR A 344 -4.61 9.27 -15.74
CA THR A 344 -6.08 9.33 -15.69
C THR A 344 -6.77 8.29 -16.58
N ARG A 345 -6.01 7.54 -17.38
CA ARG A 345 -6.49 6.51 -18.30
C ARG A 345 -5.68 5.23 -18.15
N LYS A 346 -6.25 4.09 -18.57
CA LYS A 346 -5.55 2.81 -18.61
C LYS A 346 -4.57 2.73 -19.77
N VAL A 347 -3.55 1.92 -19.63
CA VAL A 347 -2.67 1.47 -20.71
C VAL A 347 -2.93 -0.01 -20.99
N GLU A 348 -2.53 -0.46 -22.17
CA GLU A 348 -2.53 -1.89 -22.51
C GLU A 348 -1.13 -2.47 -22.24
N LEU A 349 -1.08 -3.62 -21.58
CA LEU A 349 0.13 -4.41 -21.41
C LEU A 349 0.07 -5.58 -22.37
N ARG A 350 1.09 -5.72 -23.21
CA ARG A 350 1.21 -6.83 -24.16
C ARG A 350 2.00 -7.98 -23.54
N LEU A 351 1.41 -9.16 -23.56
CA LEU A 351 2.01 -10.39 -23.08
C LEU A 351 2.60 -11.21 -24.25
N SER A 352 3.47 -12.15 -23.94
CA SER A 352 4.22 -12.95 -24.93
C SER A 352 3.34 -13.82 -25.84
N ASP A 353 2.14 -14.15 -25.40
CA ASP A 353 1.15 -14.93 -26.16
C ASP A 353 0.20 -14.05 -27.00
N ASP A 354 0.57 -12.76 -27.18
CA ASP A 354 -0.27 -11.73 -27.81
C ASP A 354 -1.57 -11.42 -27.02
N THR A 355 -1.72 -11.95 -25.80
CA THR A 355 -2.81 -11.56 -24.90
C THR A 355 -2.59 -10.14 -24.42
N MET A 356 -3.67 -9.36 -24.34
CA MET A 356 -3.67 -8.02 -23.79
C MET A 356 -4.34 -8.01 -22.43
N VAL A 357 -3.70 -7.37 -21.45
CA VAL A 357 -4.30 -6.98 -20.19
C VAL A 357 -4.22 -5.47 -20.05
N THR A 358 -5.03 -4.88 -19.18
CA THR A 358 -5.02 -3.42 -18.99
C THR A 358 -4.43 -3.06 -17.64
N ALA A 359 -3.67 -1.95 -17.58
CA ALA A 359 -3.15 -1.41 -16.34
C ALA A 359 -3.69 0.01 -16.11
N ALA A 360 -4.15 0.26 -14.89
CA ALA A 360 -4.38 1.59 -14.35
C ALA A 360 -3.22 1.96 -13.42
N LEU A 361 -2.80 3.22 -13.47
CA LEU A 361 -1.62 3.69 -12.75
C LEU A 361 -2.04 4.49 -11.53
N VAL A 362 -1.42 4.24 -10.38
CA VAL A 362 -1.52 5.14 -9.23
C VAL A 362 -0.77 6.42 -9.58
N ASP A 363 -1.36 7.58 -9.28
CA ASP A 363 -0.72 8.87 -9.61
C ASP A 363 0.47 9.13 -8.68
N THR A 364 1.68 9.12 -9.24
CA THR A 364 2.94 9.21 -8.50
C THR A 364 3.10 10.53 -7.75
N HIS A 365 2.67 11.65 -8.34
CA HIS A 365 2.81 12.96 -7.71
C HIS A 365 1.85 13.16 -6.53
N LEU A 366 0.60 12.70 -6.68
CA LEU A 366 -0.34 12.69 -5.57
C LEU A 366 0.14 11.75 -4.46
N SER A 367 0.72 10.60 -4.81
CA SER A 367 1.29 9.67 -3.85
C SER A 367 2.45 10.28 -3.06
N GLU A 368 3.34 11.02 -3.70
CA GLU A 368 4.41 11.76 -3.02
C GLU A 368 3.86 12.81 -2.04
N ALA A 369 2.83 13.56 -2.45
CA ALA A 369 2.19 14.55 -1.58
C ALA A 369 1.55 13.89 -0.36
N LEU A 370 0.79 12.82 -0.55
CA LEU A 370 0.13 12.07 0.51
C LEU A 370 1.13 11.42 1.48
N THR A 371 2.26 10.92 0.97
CA THR A 371 3.33 10.32 1.79
C THR A 371 4.00 11.34 2.72
N ARG A 372 4.19 12.59 2.26
CA ARG A 372 4.81 13.64 3.09
C ARG A 372 4.02 13.91 4.35
N SER A 373 2.69 13.90 4.28
CA SER A 373 1.83 14.13 5.45
C SER A 373 1.77 12.95 6.41
N SER A 374 2.07 11.75 5.94
CA SER A 374 2.01 10.53 6.75
C SER A 374 3.28 10.29 7.57
N ARG A 375 4.36 11.03 7.31
CA ARG A 375 5.62 10.90 8.05
C ARG A 375 5.61 11.70 9.34
N ALA A 376 6.24 11.17 10.38
CA ALA A 376 6.43 11.92 11.65
C ALA A 376 7.16 13.24 11.39
N GLY A 377 6.55 14.37 11.78
CA GLY A 377 7.04 15.71 11.48
C GLY A 377 6.83 16.16 10.02
N GLY A 378 5.96 15.45 9.29
CA GLY A 378 5.58 15.79 7.91
C GLY A 378 4.67 17.02 7.79
N ASP A 379 4.25 17.29 6.57
CA ASP A 379 3.39 18.45 6.26
C ASP A 379 2.03 18.36 6.96
N VAL A 380 1.43 19.51 7.25
CA VAL A 380 0.12 19.61 7.91
C VAL A 380 -0.96 18.98 7.00
N PRO A 381 -1.78 18.03 7.50
CA PRO A 381 -2.76 17.31 6.70
C PRO A 381 -3.69 18.21 5.87
N ALA A 382 -4.19 19.30 6.46
CA ALA A 382 -5.05 20.26 5.77
C ALA A 382 -4.33 20.97 4.60
N LEU A 383 -3.04 21.28 4.74
CA LEU A 383 -2.24 21.90 3.68
C LEU A 383 -1.99 20.90 2.54
N VAL A 384 -1.65 19.66 2.86
CA VAL A 384 -1.49 18.60 1.85
C VAL A 384 -2.80 18.38 1.09
N ALA A 385 -3.92 18.33 1.79
CA ALA A 385 -5.24 18.22 1.16
C ALA A 385 -5.52 19.36 0.17
N GLN A 386 -5.12 20.59 0.50
CA GLN A 386 -5.27 21.74 -0.39
C GLN A 386 -4.31 21.67 -1.60
N HIS A 387 -3.09 21.16 -1.43
CA HIS A 387 -2.19 20.93 -2.55
C HIS A 387 -2.72 19.86 -3.50
N VAL A 388 -3.19 18.74 -2.98
CA VAL A 388 -3.84 17.68 -3.77
C VAL A 388 -5.07 18.23 -4.50
N LEU A 389 -5.94 18.96 -3.80
CA LEU A 389 -7.11 19.60 -4.43
C LEU A 389 -6.71 20.58 -5.55
N ALA A 390 -5.66 21.36 -5.35
CA ALA A 390 -5.15 22.28 -6.37
C ALA A 390 -4.63 21.54 -7.61
N GLU A 391 -3.92 20.41 -7.43
CA GLU A 391 -3.50 19.57 -8.55
C GLU A 391 -4.70 18.97 -9.30
N LEU A 392 -5.73 18.52 -8.58
CA LEU A 392 -6.96 18.00 -9.20
C LEU A 392 -7.69 19.10 -9.99
N LYS A 393 -7.76 20.32 -9.46
CA LYS A 393 -8.35 21.47 -10.15
C LYS A 393 -7.53 21.89 -11.37
N ALA A 394 -6.20 21.89 -11.28
CA ALA A 394 -5.34 22.16 -12.42
C ALA A 394 -5.55 21.11 -13.53
N LEU A 395 -5.69 19.84 -13.18
CA LEU A 395 -6.02 18.78 -14.13
C LEU A 395 -7.38 19.04 -14.82
N LEU A 396 -8.41 19.43 -14.06
CA LEU A 396 -9.71 19.79 -14.64
C LEU A 396 -9.57 20.94 -15.65
N LEU A 397 -8.79 21.99 -15.33
CA LEU A 397 -8.52 23.11 -16.23
C LEU A 397 -7.72 22.68 -17.47
N GLU A 398 -6.73 21.80 -17.34
CA GLU A 398 -6.00 21.22 -18.46
C GLU A 398 -6.92 20.46 -19.41
N LEU A 399 -7.78 19.60 -18.87
CA LEU A 399 -8.73 18.80 -19.67
C LEU A 399 -9.78 19.69 -20.34
N GLU A 400 -10.29 20.69 -19.65
CA GLU A 400 -11.22 21.67 -20.21
C GLU A 400 -10.58 22.48 -21.34
N SER A 401 -9.35 22.94 -21.15
CA SER A 401 -8.61 23.70 -22.17
C SER A 401 -8.30 22.87 -23.42
N ALA A 402 -8.06 21.57 -23.23
CA ALA A 402 -7.86 20.61 -24.31
C ALA A 402 -9.19 20.16 -24.99
N ASN A 403 -10.35 20.61 -24.46
CA ASN A 403 -11.69 20.13 -24.84
C ASN A 403 -11.79 18.59 -24.77
N ASP A 404 -11.15 18.00 -23.75
CA ASP A 404 -11.13 16.55 -23.52
C ASP A 404 -12.18 16.15 -22.48
N SER A 405 -12.87 15.05 -22.74
CA SER A 405 -13.98 14.59 -21.90
C SER A 405 -13.50 13.99 -20.58
N LEU A 406 -14.20 14.28 -19.49
CA LEU A 406 -14.01 13.61 -18.19
C LEU A 406 -14.54 12.17 -18.20
N ALA A 407 -15.38 11.79 -19.16
CA ALA A 407 -15.93 10.46 -19.26
C ALA A 407 -14.82 9.40 -19.44
N GLY A 408 -14.84 8.38 -18.59
CA GLY A 408 -13.82 7.32 -18.60
C GLY A 408 -12.44 7.76 -18.08
N ARG A 409 -12.37 8.90 -17.36
CA ARG A 409 -11.15 9.34 -16.68
C ARG A 409 -11.29 9.24 -15.16
N GLY A 410 -10.17 9.06 -14.50
CA GLY A 410 -10.11 9.10 -13.04
C GLY A 410 -8.69 8.92 -12.52
N LEU A 411 -8.52 9.08 -11.23
CA LEU A 411 -7.22 8.98 -10.57
C LEU A 411 -7.28 7.99 -9.41
N LEU A 412 -6.27 7.14 -9.36
CA LEU A 412 -5.98 6.27 -8.23
C LEU A 412 -4.98 6.97 -7.31
N MET A 413 -5.28 6.98 -6.01
CA MET A 413 -4.48 7.64 -4.99
C MET A 413 -4.06 6.65 -3.91
N SER A 414 -2.78 6.67 -3.56
CA SER A 414 -2.16 5.89 -2.49
C SER A 414 -0.98 6.69 -1.92
N THR A 415 -0.25 6.18 -0.96
CA THR A 415 1.10 6.65 -0.65
C THR A 415 2.13 6.00 -1.57
N VAL A 416 3.37 6.49 -1.58
CA VAL A 416 4.46 5.94 -2.43
C VAL A 416 4.75 4.47 -2.09
N ASP A 417 4.70 4.11 -0.81
CA ASP A 417 4.88 2.73 -0.34
C ASP A 417 3.61 1.86 -0.48
N GLY A 418 2.57 2.38 -1.12
CA GLY A 418 1.32 1.68 -1.33
C GLY A 418 0.40 1.61 -0.10
N SER A 419 0.77 2.18 1.05
CA SER A 419 -0.10 2.22 2.23
C SER A 419 -1.23 3.24 2.07
N LEU A 420 -2.23 3.17 2.96
CA LEU A 420 -3.26 4.22 3.03
C LEU A 420 -2.64 5.52 3.57
N PRO A 421 -3.05 6.69 3.05
CA PRO A 421 -2.73 7.95 3.69
C PRO A 421 -3.28 8.02 5.12
N SER A 422 -2.67 8.86 5.96
CA SER A 422 -3.10 8.98 7.36
C SER A 422 -4.58 9.38 7.49
N PRO A 423 -5.27 8.97 8.58
CA PRO A 423 -6.68 9.30 8.82
C PRO A 423 -6.95 10.82 8.73
N ASP A 424 -6.06 11.63 9.31
CA ASP A 424 -6.19 13.09 9.28
C ASP A 424 -6.09 13.65 7.88
N THR A 425 -5.18 13.13 7.06
CA THR A 425 -4.99 13.58 5.67
C THR A 425 -6.18 13.21 4.80
N LEU A 426 -6.67 11.98 4.89
CA LEU A 426 -7.85 11.55 4.13
C LEU A 426 -9.10 12.32 4.56
N THR A 427 -9.27 12.59 5.85
CA THR A 427 -10.37 13.43 6.37
C THR A 427 -10.29 14.86 5.84
N ALA A 428 -9.09 15.46 5.84
CA ALA A 428 -8.89 16.79 5.29
C ALA A 428 -9.13 16.84 3.78
N LEU A 429 -8.66 15.82 3.04
CA LEU A 429 -8.89 15.70 1.60
C LEU A 429 -10.38 15.50 1.28
N HIS A 430 -11.06 14.63 2.00
CA HIS A 430 -12.49 14.41 1.81
C HIS A 430 -13.28 15.73 2.00
N ARG A 431 -13.00 16.49 3.06
CA ARG A 431 -13.63 17.80 3.28
C ARG A 431 -13.33 18.77 2.14
N ALA A 432 -12.08 18.83 1.69
CA ALA A 432 -11.68 19.73 0.61
C ALA A 432 -12.35 19.36 -0.73
N VAL A 433 -12.57 18.08 -0.99
CA VAL A 433 -13.22 17.57 -2.22
C VAL A 433 -14.75 17.65 -2.13
N ALA A 434 -15.33 17.46 -0.93
CA ALA A 434 -16.80 17.39 -0.76
C ALA A 434 -17.56 18.64 -1.26
N ASP A 435 -16.91 19.81 -1.23
CA ASP A 435 -17.49 21.06 -1.71
C ASP A 435 -17.35 21.24 -3.23
N ASP A 436 -16.64 20.35 -3.95
CA ASP A 436 -16.47 20.43 -5.40
C ASP A 436 -17.14 19.25 -6.11
N PRO A 437 -18.34 19.42 -6.66
CA PRO A 437 -19.11 18.36 -7.29
C PRO A 437 -18.49 17.84 -8.60
N ARG A 438 -17.43 18.48 -9.11
CA ARG A 438 -16.65 17.97 -10.25
C ARG A 438 -15.72 16.81 -9.86
N LEU A 439 -15.56 16.53 -8.55
CA LEU A 439 -14.68 15.49 -8.00
C LEU A 439 -15.54 14.47 -7.25
N ILE A 440 -15.45 13.20 -7.60
CA ILE A 440 -16.33 12.14 -7.07
C ILE A 440 -15.50 10.97 -6.58
N PHE A 441 -15.60 10.64 -5.29
CA PHE A 441 -15.02 9.42 -4.75
C PHE A 441 -15.80 8.18 -5.19
N VAL A 442 -15.10 7.19 -5.72
CA VAL A 442 -15.64 5.89 -6.11
C VAL A 442 -14.71 4.76 -5.66
N ALA A 443 -15.23 3.52 -5.61
CA ALA A 443 -14.38 2.35 -5.36
C ALA A 443 -13.39 2.13 -6.51
N ALA A 444 -12.17 1.66 -6.21
CA ALA A 444 -11.13 1.50 -7.22
C ALA A 444 -11.55 0.51 -8.32
N GLU A 445 -12.27 -0.56 -7.98
CA GLU A 445 -12.79 -1.51 -8.95
C GLU A 445 -13.82 -0.86 -9.91
N THR A 446 -14.66 0.03 -9.41
CA THR A 446 -15.61 0.79 -10.22
C THR A 446 -14.87 1.74 -11.14
N LEU A 447 -13.86 2.45 -10.61
CA LEU A 447 -13.03 3.36 -11.40
C LEU A 447 -12.32 2.60 -12.52
N VAL A 448 -11.49 1.63 -12.17
CA VAL A 448 -10.61 0.92 -13.12
C VAL A 448 -11.42 0.21 -14.22
N THR A 449 -12.56 -0.41 -13.87
CA THR A 449 -13.40 -1.06 -14.89
C THR A 449 -14.03 -0.06 -15.86
N SER A 450 -14.32 1.16 -15.41
CA SER A 450 -14.93 2.22 -16.23
C SER A 450 -13.92 3.13 -16.95
N MET A 451 -12.63 3.10 -16.57
CA MET A 451 -11.61 3.91 -17.24
C MET A 451 -11.45 3.52 -18.71
N SER A 452 -11.31 4.51 -19.58
CA SER A 452 -10.95 4.31 -20.99
C SER A 452 -9.45 4.06 -21.15
N VAL A 453 -9.09 3.40 -22.25
CA VAL A 453 -7.68 3.21 -22.61
C VAL A 453 -7.09 4.52 -23.14
N ASN A 454 -5.84 4.79 -22.81
CA ASN A 454 -5.10 5.93 -23.33
C ASN A 454 -4.82 5.76 -24.82
N LEU A 455 -5.14 6.78 -25.60
CA LEU A 455 -4.97 6.77 -27.06
C LEU A 455 -3.97 7.88 -27.46
N VAL A 456 -2.97 7.53 -28.24
CA VAL A 456 -2.09 8.47 -28.95
C VAL A 456 -2.31 8.30 -30.45
N ASP A 457 -2.68 9.37 -31.13
CA ASP A 457 -3.06 9.35 -32.55
C ASP A 457 -4.13 8.29 -32.89
N GLY A 458 -5.10 8.09 -31.96
CA GLY A 458 -6.20 7.14 -32.11
C GLY A 458 -5.81 5.67 -31.92
N ARG A 459 -4.60 5.37 -31.45
CA ARG A 459 -4.11 4.02 -31.16
C ARG A 459 -3.90 3.85 -29.66
N PRO A 460 -4.25 2.68 -29.07
CA PRO A 460 -3.95 2.39 -27.69
C PRO A 460 -2.45 2.55 -27.38
N VAL A 461 -2.15 3.11 -26.21
CA VAL A 461 -0.80 3.08 -25.66
C VAL A 461 -0.56 1.66 -25.14
N VAL A 462 0.42 0.99 -25.73
CA VAL A 462 0.81 -0.38 -25.40
C VAL A 462 2.19 -0.38 -24.76
N ILE A 463 2.32 -1.05 -23.62
CA ILE A 463 3.59 -1.27 -22.91
C ILE A 463 3.93 -2.76 -23.05
N ASP A 464 5.12 -3.06 -23.54
CA ASP A 464 5.65 -4.42 -23.59
C ASP A 464 6.30 -4.74 -22.24
N LEU A 465 5.83 -5.82 -21.59
CA LEU A 465 6.41 -6.24 -20.32
C LEU A 465 7.80 -6.86 -20.54
N LEU A 466 8.69 -6.59 -19.61
CA LEU A 466 10.00 -7.22 -19.59
C LEU A 466 9.85 -8.71 -19.24
N ARG A 467 10.64 -9.54 -19.90
CA ARG A 467 10.81 -10.93 -19.48
C ARG A 467 11.67 -10.98 -18.23
N SER A 468 11.31 -11.83 -17.30
CA SER A 468 12.15 -12.05 -16.13
C SER A 468 13.44 -12.74 -16.54
N ASP A 469 14.55 -12.01 -16.47
CA ASP A 469 15.89 -12.61 -16.55
C ASP A 469 16.28 -13.29 -15.22
N GLN A 470 15.52 -13.06 -14.16
CA GLN A 470 15.68 -13.69 -12.87
C GLN A 470 14.74 -14.91 -12.80
N LEU A 471 15.34 -16.09 -12.86
CA LEU A 471 14.61 -17.30 -12.49
C LEU A 471 14.22 -17.18 -11.01
N PRO A 472 12.97 -17.54 -10.65
CA PRO A 472 12.57 -17.61 -9.25
C PRO A 472 13.59 -18.45 -8.49
N ASP A 473 13.84 -18.14 -7.22
CA ASP A 473 14.74 -18.95 -6.40
C ASP A 473 14.23 -20.41 -6.39
N PRO A 474 14.82 -21.29 -7.20
CA PRO A 474 14.33 -22.66 -7.37
C PRO A 474 14.42 -23.43 -6.05
N THR A 475 15.29 -22.97 -5.13
CA THR A 475 15.52 -23.59 -3.84
C THR A 475 14.29 -23.51 -2.95
N THR A 476 13.64 -22.34 -2.90
CA THR A 476 12.43 -22.16 -2.06
C THR A 476 11.27 -23.02 -2.58
N VAL A 477 11.03 -23.04 -3.89
CA VAL A 477 9.94 -23.83 -4.48
C VAL A 477 10.22 -25.31 -4.33
N GLN A 478 11.46 -25.77 -4.55
CA GLN A 478 11.85 -27.16 -4.37
C GLN A 478 11.66 -27.61 -2.91
N GLN A 479 12.10 -26.80 -1.96
CA GLN A 479 11.88 -27.08 -0.53
C GLN A 479 10.39 -27.18 -0.19
N LEU A 480 9.56 -26.29 -0.71
CA LEU A 480 8.11 -26.35 -0.50
C LEU A 480 7.51 -27.66 -1.04
N VAL A 481 7.94 -28.10 -2.22
CA VAL A 481 7.49 -29.36 -2.83
C VAL A 481 7.92 -30.55 -1.96
N GLU A 482 9.16 -30.60 -1.52
CA GLU A 482 9.72 -31.66 -0.67
C GLU A 482 9.00 -31.70 0.69
N LEU A 483 8.82 -30.55 1.34
CA LEU A 483 8.08 -30.46 2.61
C LEU A 483 6.62 -30.87 2.45
N THR A 484 5.96 -30.45 1.36
CA THR A 484 4.57 -30.84 1.07
C THR A 484 4.45 -32.35 0.91
N ALA A 485 5.34 -32.97 0.13
CA ALA A 485 5.35 -34.41 -0.06
C ALA A 485 5.58 -35.15 1.27
N SER A 486 6.49 -34.64 2.11
CA SER A 486 6.74 -35.17 3.45
C SER A 486 5.50 -35.08 4.33
N VAL A 487 4.88 -33.89 4.41
CA VAL A 487 3.66 -33.68 5.20
C VAL A 487 2.52 -34.59 4.74
N ASP A 488 2.32 -34.77 3.43
CA ASP A 488 1.26 -35.65 2.92
C ASP A 488 1.54 -37.12 3.26
N ALA A 489 2.78 -37.57 3.13
CA ALA A 489 3.17 -38.93 3.48
C ALA A 489 2.94 -39.20 4.96
N PHE A 490 3.49 -38.36 5.86
CA PHE A 490 3.38 -38.56 7.30
C PHE A 490 1.95 -38.30 7.82
N SER A 491 1.18 -37.37 7.23
CA SER A 491 -0.23 -37.18 7.54
C SER A 491 -1.05 -38.44 7.32
N SER A 492 -0.72 -39.24 6.29
CA SER A 492 -1.40 -40.49 5.97
C SER A 492 -1.15 -41.61 7.01
N MET A 493 -0.06 -41.50 7.78
CA MET A 493 0.32 -42.43 8.83
C MET A 493 -0.39 -42.17 10.15
N LEU A 494 -0.86 -40.94 10.37
CA LEU A 494 -1.41 -40.51 11.64
C LEU A 494 -2.92 -40.82 11.74
N PRO A 495 -3.47 -41.00 12.97
CA PRO A 495 -4.90 -41.11 13.20
C PRO A 495 -5.66 -39.86 12.71
N SER A 496 -6.92 -40.02 12.33
CA SER A 496 -7.75 -38.93 11.79
C SER A 496 -7.99 -37.75 12.76
N GLY A 497 -7.74 -37.93 14.04
CA GLY A 497 -7.87 -36.88 15.07
C GLY A 497 -6.56 -36.21 15.47
N ASP A 498 -5.43 -36.58 14.87
CA ASP A 498 -4.14 -35.98 15.19
C ASP A 498 -4.07 -34.52 14.70
N PHE A 499 -3.54 -33.64 15.56
CA PHE A 499 -3.47 -32.20 15.28
C PHE A 499 -2.31 -31.82 14.34
N ARG A 500 -1.25 -32.63 14.27
CA ARG A 500 -0.01 -32.34 13.50
C ARG A 500 -0.25 -32.10 12.02
N PRO A 501 -1.08 -32.87 11.29
CA PRO A 501 -1.35 -32.60 9.88
C PRO A 501 -1.92 -31.22 9.61
N ARG A 502 -2.79 -30.71 10.51
CA ARG A 502 -3.35 -29.36 10.39
C ARG A 502 -2.29 -28.31 10.67
N ARG A 503 -1.47 -28.53 11.71
CA ARG A 503 -0.37 -27.67 12.10
C ARG A 503 0.67 -27.54 10.98
N TRP A 504 1.12 -28.66 10.42
CA TRP A 504 2.07 -28.67 9.31
C TRP A 504 1.56 -27.96 8.07
N ARG A 505 0.29 -28.16 7.72
CA ARG A 505 -0.32 -27.48 6.57
C ARG A 505 -0.35 -25.96 6.78
N ARG A 506 -0.68 -25.49 7.97
CA ARG A 506 -0.61 -24.05 8.27
C ARG A 506 0.81 -23.49 8.13
N LEU A 507 1.82 -24.20 8.59
CA LEU A 507 3.22 -23.80 8.41
C LEU A 507 3.62 -23.79 6.92
N LEU A 508 3.15 -24.78 6.13
CA LEU A 508 3.36 -24.79 4.68
C LEU A 508 2.63 -23.66 3.96
N ASP A 509 1.46 -23.25 4.44
CA ASP A 509 0.67 -22.18 3.83
C ASP A 509 1.38 -20.81 3.92
N VAL A 510 2.17 -20.57 4.98
CA VAL A 510 2.97 -19.35 5.13
C VAL A 510 4.39 -19.45 4.56
N PHE A 511 4.89 -20.66 4.30
CA PHE A 511 6.26 -20.91 3.86
C PHE A 511 6.69 -20.13 2.60
N PRO A 512 5.84 -19.94 1.55
CA PRO A 512 6.23 -19.24 0.33
C PRO A 512 6.29 -17.72 0.47
N HIS A 513 6.06 -17.15 1.66
CA HIS A 513 6.07 -15.71 1.87
C HIS A 513 7.40 -15.07 1.42
N LEU A 514 7.32 -14.03 0.59
CA LEU A 514 8.48 -13.33 0.01
C LEU A 514 9.36 -12.65 1.07
N GLY A 515 8.74 -12.05 2.08
CA GLY A 515 9.44 -11.33 3.14
C GLY A 515 10.27 -12.20 4.08
N PHE A 516 10.23 -13.55 3.97
CA PHE A 516 11.03 -14.40 4.82
C PHE A 516 12.51 -14.35 4.49
N THR A 517 13.33 -14.14 5.50
CA THR A 517 14.76 -14.39 5.43
C THR A 517 15.05 -15.90 5.32
N THR A 518 16.23 -16.25 4.87
CA THR A 518 16.69 -17.65 4.80
C THR A 518 16.61 -18.35 6.18
N ASP A 519 16.91 -17.62 7.26
CA ASP A 519 16.88 -18.19 8.62
C ASP A 519 15.44 -18.40 9.10
N GLN A 520 14.53 -17.50 8.78
CA GLN A 520 13.09 -17.69 9.06
C GLN A 520 12.57 -18.92 8.30
N ARG A 521 12.79 -19.02 6.98
CA ARG A 521 12.39 -20.23 6.22
C ARG A 521 12.93 -21.50 6.81
N ARG A 522 14.20 -21.50 7.23
CA ARG A 522 14.81 -22.66 7.89
C ARG A 522 14.10 -23.02 9.18
N ALA A 523 13.68 -22.02 9.98
CA ALA A 523 12.95 -22.26 11.22
C ALA A 523 11.62 -22.98 10.98
N TYR A 524 10.83 -22.54 9.98
CA TYR A 524 9.56 -23.22 9.63
C TYR A 524 9.80 -24.63 9.07
N ALA A 525 10.80 -24.79 8.20
CA ALA A 525 11.13 -26.09 7.61
C ALA A 525 11.62 -27.09 8.66
N SER A 526 12.45 -26.65 9.62
CA SER A 526 13.03 -27.54 10.64
C SER A 526 11.97 -28.14 11.55
N ILE A 527 10.96 -27.40 11.95
CA ILE A 527 9.86 -27.92 12.78
C ILE A 527 9.15 -29.09 12.09
N ILE A 528 8.81 -28.92 10.80
CA ILE A 528 8.17 -29.99 10.02
C ILE A 528 9.13 -31.18 9.86
N ALA A 529 10.39 -30.91 9.52
CA ALA A 529 11.38 -31.95 9.29
C ALA A 529 11.72 -32.75 10.57
N ASP A 530 11.82 -32.08 11.71
CA ASP A 530 12.14 -32.72 12.98
C ASP A 530 10.96 -33.58 13.46
N GLU A 531 9.73 -33.06 13.43
CA GLU A 531 8.57 -33.85 13.83
C GLU A 531 8.28 -35.04 12.91
N THR A 532 8.51 -34.90 11.60
CA THR A 532 8.35 -36.03 10.67
C THR A 532 9.46 -37.04 10.84
N ARG A 533 10.70 -36.63 11.17
CA ARG A 533 11.81 -37.49 11.49
C ARG A 533 11.55 -38.30 12.78
N ASP A 534 11.08 -37.64 13.84
CA ASP A 534 10.75 -38.30 15.10
C ASP A 534 9.68 -39.40 14.91
N LEU A 535 8.70 -39.15 14.05
CA LEU A 535 7.73 -40.18 13.67
C LEU A 535 8.34 -41.33 12.88
N ALA A 536 9.25 -41.02 11.95
CA ALA A 536 9.93 -42.04 11.17
C ALA A 536 10.85 -42.92 12.05
N ASP A 537 11.61 -42.27 12.93
CA ASP A 537 12.56 -42.96 13.83
C ASP A 537 11.86 -43.81 14.88
N GLY A 538 10.63 -43.46 15.24
CA GLY A 538 9.78 -44.27 16.12
C GLY A 538 9.32 -45.59 15.51
N VAL A 539 9.35 -45.77 14.18
CA VAL A 539 8.94 -46.99 13.49
C VAL A 539 10.17 -47.84 13.16
N LEU A 540 10.40 -48.86 13.94
CA LEU A 540 11.55 -49.74 13.75
C LEU A 540 11.25 -50.90 12.77
N PRO A 541 12.03 -51.04 11.70
CA PRO A 541 11.89 -52.13 10.76
C PRO A 541 12.16 -53.51 11.47
N PRO A 542 11.71 -54.62 10.87
CA PRO A 542 12.04 -55.94 11.38
C PRO A 542 13.57 -56.10 11.49
N ALA A 543 14.03 -56.67 12.60
CA ALA A 543 15.43 -56.99 12.77
C ALA A 543 15.89 -57.93 11.65
N ALA A 544 17.15 -57.72 11.19
CA ALA A 544 17.74 -58.61 10.20
C ALA A 544 17.74 -60.05 10.72
N THR A 545 16.99 -60.90 10.04
CA THR A 545 16.81 -62.30 10.46
C THR A 545 17.09 -63.23 9.29
N THR A 546 17.81 -64.30 9.54
CA THR A 546 18.03 -65.34 8.55
C THR A 546 16.95 -66.40 8.69
N PHE A 547 16.21 -66.65 7.62
CA PHE A 547 15.18 -67.68 7.59
C PHE A 547 15.73 -68.93 6.86
N THR A 548 15.60 -70.09 7.48
CA THR A 548 15.83 -71.38 6.82
C THR A 548 14.42 -71.90 6.43
N LEU A 549 14.17 -72.01 5.16
CA LEU A 549 12.90 -72.53 4.65
C LEU A 549 12.96 -74.05 4.65
N GLY A 550 12.12 -74.70 5.44
CA GLY A 550 12.04 -76.16 5.54
C GLY A 550 11.19 -76.82 4.46
N GLY A 551 10.66 -76.05 3.51
CA GLY A 551 9.77 -76.50 2.43
C GLY A 551 9.60 -75.48 1.34
N ARG A 552 8.81 -75.82 0.28
CA ARG A 552 8.51 -74.91 -0.82
C ARG A 552 7.58 -73.77 -0.42
N ASP A 553 6.76 -73.99 0.59
CA ASP A 553 5.83 -73.01 1.14
C ASP A 553 6.08 -72.92 2.67
N ALA A 554 6.32 -71.71 3.16
CA ALA A 554 6.54 -71.44 4.57
C ALA A 554 5.98 -70.06 4.96
N PRO A 555 5.23 -69.95 6.06
CA PRO A 555 4.79 -68.65 6.56
C PRO A 555 5.98 -67.87 7.14
N LEU A 556 6.21 -66.65 6.64
CA LEU A 556 7.20 -65.75 7.18
C LEU A 556 6.48 -64.73 8.10
N ARG A 557 7.03 -64.58 9.32
CA ARG A 557 6.52 -63.59 10.27
C ARG A 557 7.53 -62.47 10.42
N PHE A 558 7.06 -61.25 10.22
CA PHE A 558 7.82 -60.03 10.43
C PHE A 558 7.14 -59.20 11.52
N SER A 559 7.92 -58.62 12.40
CA SER A 559 7.46 -57.67 13.40
C SER A 559 8.01 -56.30 13.09
N VAL A 560 7.12 -55.34 12.91
CA VAL A 560 7.45 -53.91 12.92
C VAL A 560 7.12 -53.44 14.33
N ARG A 561 8.02 -52.68 14.95
CA ARG A 561 7.85 -52.16 16.29
C ARG A 561 7.66 -50.64 16.20
N ASN A 562 6.68 -50.14 16.89
CA ASN A 562 6.51 -48.71 17.10
C ASN A 562 6.99 -48.37 18.52
N ASP A 563 8.12 -47.68 18.61
CA ASP A 563 8.70 -47.21 19.88
C ASP A 563 8.31 -45.75 20.15
N GLY A 564 7.57 -45.09 19.24
CA GLY A 564 7.02 -43.75 19.42
C GLY A 564 5.75 -43.75 20.26
N ASP A 565 5.43 -42.60 20.83
CA ASP A 565 4.25 -42.40 21.70
C ASP A 565 2.92 -42.26 20.92
N THR A 566 2.96 -42.35 19.58
CA THR A 566 1.79 -42.14 18.71
C THR A 566 1.50 -43.38 17.90
N ASP A 567 0.24 -43.79 17.86
CA ASP A 567 -0.22 -44.84 16.94
C ASP A 567 -0.01 -44.41 15.49
N VAL A 568 0.63 -45.24 14.71
CA VAL A 568 0.90 -45.00 13.29
C VAL A 568 0.43 -46.13 12.41
N ARG A 569 -0.06 -45.78 11.23
CA ARG A 569 -0.45 -46.72 10.20
C ARG A 569 0.70 -46.87 9.21
N VAL A 570 1.23 -48.10 9.07
CA VAL A 570 2.34 -48.43 8.17
C VAL A 570 1.90 -49.44 7.14
N ARG A 571 2.45 -49.32 5.91
CA ARG A 571 2.30 -50.34 4.88
C ARG A 571 3.62 -51.08 4.75
N ILE A 572 3.60 -52.39 4.87
CA ILE A 572 4.74 -53.23 4.70
C ILE A 572 4.74 -53.79 3.28
N ARG A 573 5.80 -53.50 2.51
CA ARG A 573 6.02 -54.10 1.19
C ARG A 573 7.18 -55.04 1.26
N LEU A 574 6.96 -56.29 0.90
CA LEU A 574 8.00 -57.33 0.85
C LEU A 574 8.36 -57.59 -0.60
N THR A 575 9.64 -57.48 -0.93
CA THR A 575 10.16 -57.82 -2.27
C THR A 575 11.30 -58.81 -2.14
N SER A 576 11.35 -59.81 -3.03
CA SER A 576 12.43 -60.76 -3.09
C SER A 576 12.73 -61.20 -4.52
N ALA A 577 14.00 -61.23 -4.90
CA ALA A 577 14.44 -61.80 -6.19
C ALA A 577 14.41 -63.31 -6.22
N LYS A 578 14.29 -63.99 -5.05
CA LYS A 578 14.41 -65.44 -4.90
C LYS A 578 13.14 -66.13 -4.40
N LEU A 579 12.21 -65.36 -3.86
CA LEU A 579 10.97 -65.89 -3.29
C LEU A 579 9.78 -65.30 -3.99
N ASN A 580 8.81 -66.14 -4.31
CA ASN A 580 7.46 -65.65 -4.72
C ASN A 580 6.67 -65.29 -3.45
N LEU A 581 6.29 -64.07 -3.32
CA LEU A 581 5.53 -63.55 -2.18
C LEU A 581 4.11 -63.23 -2.68
N PRO A 582 3.14 -64.17 -2.66
CA PRO A 582 1.82 -63.99 -3.24
C PRO A 582 0.99 -62.91 -2.54
N GLU A 583 1.35 -62.49 -1.32
CA GLU A 583 0.71 -61.45 -0.53
C GLU A 583 1.68 -60.30 -0.19
N GLY A 584 2.59 -59.96 -1.12
CA GLY A 584 3.71 -59.05 -0.88
C GLY A 584 3.33 -57.61 -0.52
N ASP A 585 2.06 -57.23 -0.70
CA ASP A 585 1.51 -55.90 -0.39
C ASP A 585 0.34 -56.04 0.60
N LYS A 586 0.62 -56.14 1.88
CA LYS A 586 -0.41 -55.99 2.95
C LYS A 586 -0.15 -54.78 3.80
#